data_a23422f097747f09335e9146c1540e14
#
_entry.id   a23422f097747f09335e9146c1540e14
#
_cell.length_a   1.000
_cell.length_b   1.000
_cell.length_c   1.000
_cell.angle_alpha   90.00
_cell.angle_beta   90.00
_cell.angle_gamma   90.00
#
_symmetry.space_group_name_H-M   'P 1'
#
loop_
_entity.id
_entity.type
_entity.pdbx_description
1 polymer ?
#
loop_
_entity_poly.entity_id
_entity_poly.type
_entity_poly.pdbx_seq_one_letter_code
_entity_poly.pdbx_strand_id
1 'polypeptide(L)'
;MDTDYYRLEFLVDKSNQHLEKEKQVSLDAGELVGKIYDELLDQYKDPNNEHSQKSINQLSVRLVFCLYAEDAGIFGRKNMFHDYLTQFDARHMRQALIRLFKVLDTKIEDRDPYLADDDPTLAEFPYVNGGMFSDEDIEIPAFTDKLRNLLLRNASDDFDWSQISPTIFGAVFESTLNPETRRQGGMHYTSAVSYTHL
;
A
#
# COMPACT_ATOMS: atom_id res chain seq x y z
N MET A 1 35.92 26.56 27.70
CA MET A 1 34.48 26.74 27.59
C MET A 1 34.06 26.62 26.13
N ASP A 2 34.30 25.47 25.45
CA ASP A 2 33.90 25.31 24.03
C ASP A 2 33.66 23.86 23.61
N THR A 3 33.27 22.99 24.56
CA THR A 3 33.04 21.56 24.23
C THR A 3 31.57 21.20 23.99
N ASP A 4 30.61 22.09 24.23
CA ASP A 4 29.19 21.81 24.09
C ASP A 4 28.64 22.16 22.70
N TYR A 5 29.31 22.99 21.90
CA TYR A 5 28.86 23.37 20.56
C TYR A 5 28.93 22.19 19.58
N TYR A 6 29.99 21.38 19.62
CA TYR A 6 30.14 20.20 18.75
C TYR A 6 29.14 19.10 19.02
N ARG A 7 28.62 19.00 20.25
CA ARG A 7 27.56 18.03 20.60
C ARG A 7 26.20 18.43 20.07
N LEU A 8 25.93 19.73 19.98
CA LEU A 8 24.68 20.26 19.42
C LEU A 8 24.68 20.18 17.89
N GLU A 9 25.80 20.46 17.21
CA GLU A 9 25.93 20.28 15.76
C GLU A 9 25.69 18.82 15.34
N PHE A 10 26.26 17.86 16.08
CA PHE A 10 26.07 16.43 15.81
C PHE A 10 24.60 15.98 15.98
N LEU A 11 23.88 16.54 16.95
CA LEU A 11 22.46 16.26 17.16
C LEU A 11 21.59 16.90 16.10
N VAL A 12 21.88 18.11 15.68
CA VAL A 12 21.19 18.84 14.62
C VAL A 12 21.41 18.16 13.27
N ASP A 13 22.63 17.71 12.98
CA ASP A 13 22.96 17.04 11.72
C ASP A 13 22.26 15.68 11.62
N LYS A 14 22.25 14.88 12.69
CA LYS A 14 21.48 13.62 12.72
C LYS A 14 19.98 13.82 12.59
N SER A 15 19.44 14.86 13.20
CA SER A 15 18.03 15.22 13.09
C SER A 15 17.67 15.62 11.66
N ASN A 16 18.48 16.43 11.03
CA ASN A 16 18.29 16.84 9.63
C ASN A 16 18.40 15.66 8.67
N GLN A 17 19.38 14.78 8.83
CA GLN A 17 19.54 13.58 8.02
C GLN A 17 18.34 12.63 8.16
N HIS A 18 17.79 12.50 9.36
CA HIS A 18 16.60 11.68 9.61
C HIS A 18 15.38 12.26 8.90
N LEU A 19 15.15 13.57 9.00
CA LEU A 19 14.05 14.27 8.34
C LEU A 19 14.15 14.19 6.81
N GLU A 20 15.34 14.35 6.23
CA GLU A 20 15.54 14.22 4.79
C GLU A 20 15.29 12.78 4.31
N LYS A 21 15.70 11.78 5.09
CA LYS A 21 15.43 10.37 4.80
C LYS A 21 13.94 10.07 4.84
N GLU A 22 13.21 10.51 5.86
CA GLU A 22 11.75 10.33 5.97
C GLU A 22 11.02 10.99 4.80
N LYS A 23 11.46 12.19 4.41
CA LYS A 23 10.93 12.91 3.26
C LYS A 23 11.13 12.13 1.96
N GLN A 24 12.33 11.61 1.73
CA GLN A 24 12.63 10.83 0.52
C GLN A 24 11.80 9.55 0.47
N VAL A 25 11.71 8.79 1.56
CA VAL A 25 10.89 7.59 1.65
C VAL A 25 9.42 7.89 1.36
N SER A 26 8.91 9.02 1.86
CA SER A 26 7.53 9.45 1.61
C SER A 26 7.28 9.77 0.14
N LEU A 27 8.24 10.42 -0.53
CA LEU A 27 8.18 10.72 -1.96
C LEU A 27 8.19 9.44 -2.79
N ASP A 28 9.09 8.52 -2.48
CA ASP A 28 9.22 7.24 -3.18
C ASP A 28 7.95 6.39 -3.02
N ALA A 29 7.36 6.35 -1.81
CA ALA A 29 6.09 5.70 -1.56
C ALA A 29 4.95 6.31 -2.37
N GLY A 30 4.83 7.63 -2.40
CA GLY A 30 3.83 8.35 -3.19
C GLY A 30 3.96 8.08 -4.68
N GLU A 31 5.17 8.01 -5.20
CA GLU A 31 5.43 7.64 -6.59
C GLU A 31 4.97 6.22 -6.90
N LEU A 32 5.25 5.25 -6.03
CA LEU A 32 4.81 3.87 -6.18
C LEU A 32 3.28 3.75 -6.15
N VAL A 33 2.62 4.42 -5.21
CA VAL A 33 1.14 4.45 -5.12
C VAL A 33 0.56 5.05 -6.40
N GLY A 34 1.13 6.14 -6.91
CA GLY A 34 0.72 6.75 -8.16
C GLY A 34 0.86 5.80 -9.36
N LYS A 35 1.99 5.10 -9.48
CA LYS A 35 2.22 4.12 -10.54
C LYS A 35 1.23 2.94 -10.47
N ILE A 36 0.98 2.40 -9.28
CA ILE A 36 0.01 1.31 -9.07
C ILE A 36 -1.38 1.77 -9.52
N TYR A 37 -1.78 2.97 -9.11
CA TYR A 37 -3.06 3.51 -9.50
C TYR A 37 -3.20 3.70 -11.02
N ASP A 38 -2.21 4.28 -11.67
CA ASP A 38 -2.24 4.53 -13.11
C ASP A 38 -2.29 3.22 -13.90
N GLU A 39 -1.49 2.23 -13.52
CA GLU A 39 -1.52 0.90 -14.15
C GLU A 39 -2.85 0.17 -13.91
N LEU A 40 -3.47 0.34 -12.73
CA LEU A 40 -4.81 -0.18 -12.47
C LEU A 40 -5.84 0.51 -13.34
N LEU A 41 -5.80 1.84 -13.42
CA LEU A 41 -6.74 2.64 -14.21
C LEU A 41 -6.81 2.17 -15.68
N ASP A 42 -5.66 1.84 -16.25
CA ASP A 42 -5.54 1.34 -17.63
C ASP A 42 -6.23 -0.02 -17.83
N GLN A 43 -6.51 -0.77 -16.77
CA GLN A 43 -7.14 -2.09 -16.86
C GLN A 43 -8.68 -2.05 -16.73
N TYR A 44 -9.24 -0.95 -16.24
CA TYR A 44 -10.70 -0.83 -16.11
C TYR A 44 -11.36 -0.64 -17.46
N LYS A 45 -12.48 -1.33 -17.70
CA LYS A 45 -13.22 -1.25 -18.97
C LYS A 45 -13.90 0.09 -19.16
N ASP A 46 -14.38 0.69 -18.08
CA ASP A 46 -15.01 2.02 -18.07
C ASP A 46 -14.47 2.84 -16.88
N PRO A 47 -13.27 3.42 -17.02
CA PRO A 47 -12.60 4.13 -15.92
C PRO A 47 -13.30 5.42 -15.50
N ASN A 48 -14.22 5.95 -16.31
CA ASN A 48 -14.97 7.18 -16.00
C ASN A 48 -16.28 6.94 -15.26
N ASN A 49 -16.69 5.68 -15.11
CA ASN A 49 -17.88 5.31 -14.34
C ASN A 49 -17.63 5.55 -12.85
N GLU A 50 -18.62 6.06 -12.13
CA GLU A 50 -18.53 6.35 -10.69
C GLU A 50 -18.17 5.10 -9.86
N HIS A 51 -18.77 3.95 -10.19
CA HIS A 51 -18.47 2.68 -9.55
C HIS A 51 -17.00 2.26 -9.76
N SER A 52 -16.50 2.38 -11.00
CA SER A 52 -15.09 2.08 -11.31
C SER A 52 -14.14 3.03 -10.60
N GLN A 53 -14.46 4.32 -10.53
CA GLN A 53 -13.66 5.32 -9.80
C GLN A 53 -13.57 4.99 -8.30
N LYS A 54 -14.70 4.65 -7.69
CA LYS A 54 -14.73 4.18 -6.29
C LYS A 54 -13.90 2.91 -6.12
N SER A 55 -14.07 1.96 -7.02
CA SER A 55 -13.36 0.67 -6.99
C SER A 55 -11.85 0.83 -7.12
N ILE A 56 -11.36 1.67 -8.04
CA ILE A 56 -9.93 1.95 -8.20
C ILE A 56 -9.34 2.52 -6.91
N ASN A 57 -10.01 3.49 -6.29
CA ASN A 57 -9.55 4.09 -5.05
C ASN A 57 -9.46 3.05 -3.93
N GLN A 58 -10.51 2.26 -3.73
CA GLN A 58 -10.53 1.22 -2.70
C GLN A 58 -9.51 0.11 -2.96
N LEU A 59 -9.38 -0.34 -4.21
CA LEU A 59 -8.41 -1.37 -4.57
C LEU A 59 -6.97 -0.89 -4.34
N SER A 60 -6.65 0.34 -4.73
CA SER A 60 -5.33 0.95 -4.50
C SER A 60 -5.01 1.00 -3.01
N VAL A 61 -5.97 1.43 -2.17
CA VAL A 61 -5.82 1.45 -0.70
C VAL A 61 -5.55 0.03 -0.17
N ARG A 62 -6.33 -0.96 -0.61
CA ARG A 62 -6.17 -2.35 -0.15
C ARG A 62 -4.82 -2.95 -0.52
N LEU A 63 -4.35 -2.73 -1.75
CA LEU A 63 -3.07 -3.24 -2.22
C LEU A 63 -1.90 -2.62 -1.44
N VAL A 64 -1.90 -1.29 -1.28
CA VAL A 64 -0.82 -0.61 -0.55
C VAL A 64 -0.88 -0.92 0.95
N PHE A 65 -2.07 -1.08 1.52
CA PHE A 65 -2.20 -1.58 2.89
C PHE A 65 -1.56 -2.97 3.05
N CYS A 66 -1.80 -3.90 2.12
CA CYS A 66 -1.21 -5.23 2.17
C CYS A 66 0.32 -5.20 2.08
N LEU A 67 0.89 -4.34 1.22
CA LEU A 67 2.33 -4.11 1.13
C LEU A 67 2.90 -3.57 2.44
N TYR A 68 2.25 -2.58 3.02
CA TYR A 68 2.62 -2.03 4.32
C TYR A 68 2.50 -3.07 5.44
N ALA A 69 1.41 -3.83 5.47
CA ALA A 69 1.11 -4.80 6.51
C ALA A 69 2.11 -5.96 6.55
N GLU A 70 2.60 -6.42 5.39
CA GLU A 70 3.62 -7.46 5.35
C GLU A 70 4.98 -6.98 5.90
N ASP A 71 5.38 -5.75 5.58
CA ASP A 71 6.65 -5.18 6.04
C ASP A 71 6.60 -4.72 7.49
N ALA A 72 5.46 -4.19 7.94
CA ALA A 72 5.25 -3.75 9.32
C ALA A 72 4.96 -4.90 10.31
N GLY A 73 4.88 -6.15 9.83
CA GLY A 73 4.63 -7.32 10.66
C GLY A 73 3.16 -7.50 11.09
N ILE A 74 2.23 -6.75 10.51
CA ILE A 74 0.79 -6.84 10.83
C ILE A 74 0.23 -8.21 10.43
N PHE A 75 0.73 -8.80 9.35
CA PHE A 75 0.32 -10.14 8.91
C PHE A 75 0.99 -11.30 9.69
N GLY A 76 1.94 -11.00 10.57
CA GLY A 76 2.63 -11.99 11.40
C GLY A 76 4.04 -12.34 10.94
N ARG A 77 4.32 -12.35 9.62
CA ARG A 77 5.66 -12.48 9.06
C ARG A 77 5.84 -11.59 7.84
N LYS A 78 7.10 -11.30 7.51
CA LYS A 78 7.45 -10.56 6.30
C LYS A 78 7.06 -11.32 5.03
N ASN A 79 6.80 -10.58 3.97
CA ASN A 79 6.56 -11.08 2.62
C ASN A 79 5.35 -12.03 2.49
N MET A 80 4.40 -12.03 3.42
CA MET A 80 3.23 -12.91 3.31
C MET A 80 2.38 -12.60 2.08
N PHE A 81 2.15 -11.34 1.80
CA PHE A 81 1.41 -10.88 0.63
C PHE A 81 2.14 -11.21 -0.67
N HIS A 82 3.43 -10.90 -0.72
CA HIS A 82 4.31 -11.25 -1.83
C HIS A 82 4.32 -12.76 -2.11
N ASP A 83 4.59 -13.57 -1.09
CA ASP A 83 4.69 -15.04 -1.24
C ASP A 83 3.37 -15.65 -1.70
N TYR A 84 2.24 -15.13 -1.22
CA TYR A 84 0.93 -15.58 -1.67
C TYR A 84 0.71 -15.25 -3.16
N LEU A 85 0.96 -14.01 -3.58
CA LEU A 85 0.68 -13.56 -4.94
C LEU A 85 1.66 -14.12 -5.97
N THR A 86 2.90 -14.44 -5.60
CA THR A 86 3.88 -15.06 -6.53
C THR A 86 3.47 -16.43 -7.03
N GLN A 87 2.55 -17.11 -6.35
CA GLN A 87 2.01 -18.39 -6.77
C GLN A 87 1.11 -18.28 -8.02
N PHE A 88 0.68 -17.08 -8.38
CA PHE A 88 -0.27 -16.83 -9.45
C PHE A 88 0.35 -16.06 -10.60
N ASP A 89 0.01 -16.45 -11.83
CA ASP A 89 0.29 -15.63 -13.01
C ASP A 89 -0.69 -14.45 -13.11
N ALA A 90 -0.46 -13.53 -14.04
CA ALA A 90 -1.27 -12.33 -14.20
C ALA A 90 -2.77 -12.64 -14.40
N ARG A 91 -3.11 -13.73 -15.09
CA ARG A 91 -4.50 -14.12 -15.37
C ARG A 91 -5.26 -14.54 -14.11
N HIS A 92 -4.54 -15.07 -13.11
CA HIS A 92 -5.13 -15.57 -11.88
C HIS A 92 -5.06 -14.56 -10.71
N MET A 93 -4.33 -13.44 -10.87
CA MET A 93 -4.15 -12.41 -9.84
C MET A 93 -5.49 -11.86 -9.33
N ARG A 94 -6.44 -11.60 -10.24
CA ARG A 94 -7.75 -11.10 -9.86
C ARG A 94 -8.46 -12.03 -8.87
N GLN A 95 -8.50 -13.31 -9.16
CA GLN A 95 -9.15 -14.30 -8.29
C GLN A 95 -8.38 -14.49 -6.97
N ALA A 96 -7.06 -14.45 -7.01
CA ALA A 96 -6.23 -14.52 -5.82
C ALA A 96 -6.53 -13.35 -4.87
N LEU A 97 -6.67 -12.14 -5.38
CA LEU A 97 -7.00 -10.95 -4.59
C LEU A 97 -8.43 -11.01 -4.02
N ILE A 98 -9.41 -11.46 -4.79
CA ILE A 98 -10.78 -11.65 -4.30
C ILE A 98 -10.80 -12.62 -3.11
N ARG A 99 -10.10 -13.75 -3.21
CA ARG A 99 -10.01 -14.73 -2.12
C ARG A 99 -9.28 -14.17 -0.90
N LEU A 100 -8.17 -13.46 -1.11
CA LEU A 100 -7.41 -12.83 -0.04
C LEU A 100 -8.25 -11.79 0.71
N PHE A 101 -8.92 -10.88 0.01
CA PHE A 101 -9.73 -9.84 0.65
C PHE A 101 -10.89 -10.44 1.45
N LYS A 102 -11.49 -11.51 0.97
CA LYS A 102 -12.51 -12.24 1.72
C LYS A 102 -11.97 -12.85 3.02
N VAL A 103 -10.78 -13.44 2.98
CA VAL A 103 -10.13 -14.00 4.18
C VAL A 103 -9.76 -12.90 5.16
N LEU A 104 -9.22 -11.77 4.69
CA LEU A 104 -8.88 -10.63 5.54
C LEU A 104 -10.10 -9.99 6.21
N ASP A 105 -11.29 -10.09 5.60
CA ASP A 105 -12.56 -9.60 6.16
C ASP A 105 -13.30 -10.63 7.01
N THR A 106 -12.88 -11.88 7.04
CA THR A 106 -13.55 -12.97 7.74
C THR A 106 -12.81 -13.32 9.03
N LYS A 107 -13.52 -13.27 10.17
CA LYS A 107 -12.97 -13.71 11.45
C LYS A 107 -12.56 -15.18 11.37
N ILE A 108 -11.53 -15.55 12.12
CA ILE A 108 -10.96 -16.90 12.08
C ILE A 108 -12.00 -17.97 12.38
N GLU A 109 -12.87 -17.72 13.37
CA GLU A 109 -13.95 -18.61 13.76
C GLU A 109 -15.08 -18.79 12.72
N ASP A 110 -15.20 -17.83 11.78
CA ASP A 110 -16.23 -17.82 10.74
C ASP A 110 -15.72 -18.33 9.37
N ARG A 111 -14.44 -18.69 9.29
CA ARG A 111 -13.82 -19.19 8.04
C ARG A 111 -14.24 -20.62 7.75
N ASP A 112 -14.15 -20.98 6.48
CA ASP A 112 -14.29 -22.38 6.04
C ASP A 112 -13.31 -23.26 6.83
N PRO A 113 -13.78 -24.30 7.54
CA PRO A 113 -12.91 -25.18 8.32
C PRO A 113 -11.89 -25.95 7.48
N TYR A 114 -12.11 -26.06 6.17
CA TYR A 114 -11.21 -26.74 5.22
C TYR A 114 -10.23 -25.77 4.54
N LEU A 115 -10.29 -24.47 4.83
CA LEU A 115 -9.44 -23.48 4.18
C LEU A 115 -7.94 -23.80 4.32
N ALA A 116 -7.51 -24.28 5.48
CA ALA A 116 -6.11 -24.64 5.72
C ALA A 116 -5.66 -25.88 4.93
N ASP A 117 -6.58 -26.79 4.62
CA ASP A 117 -6.30 -27.97 3.81
C ASP A 117 -6.23 -27.61 2.31
N ASP A 118 -7.10 -26.71 1.87
CA ASP A 118 -7.19 -26.29 0.46
C ASP A 118 -6.12 -25.27 0.08
N ASP A 119 -5.86 -24.30 0.95
CA ASP A 119 -4.91 -23.20 0.71
C ASP A 119 -4.25 -22.77 2.04
N PRO A 120 -3.22 -23.51 2.48
CA PRO A 120 -2.55 -23.23 3.74
C PRO A 120 -1.91 -21.83 3.78
N THR A 121 -1.42 -21.34 2.66
CA THR A 121 -0.82 -19.98 2.58
C THR A 121 -1.88 -18.91 2.84
N LEU A 122 -3.05 -19.06 2.24
CA LEU A 122 -4.16 -18.13 2.43
C LEU A 122 -4.72 -18.19 3.86
N ALA A 123 -4.77 -19.39 4.46
CA ALA A 123 -5.27 -19.60 5.81
C ALA A 123 -4.42 -18.92 6.90
N GLU A 124 -3.13 -18.67 6.63
CA GLU A 124 -2.23 -17.98 7.57
C GLU A 124 -2.55 -16.49 7.77
N PHE A 125 -3.26 -15.85 6.82
CA PHE A 125 -3.55 -14.43 6.94
C PHE A 125 -4.48 -14.13 8.11
N PRO A 126 -4.21 -13.05 8.89
CA PRO A 126 -5.07 -12.65 9.99
C PRO A 126 -6.39 -12.05 9.52
N TYR A 127 -7.34 -11.90 10.45
CA TYR A 127 -8.50 -11.02 10.25
C TYR A 127 -8.08 -9.56 10.45
N VAL A 128 -8.44 -8.70 9.50
CA VAL A 128 -8.19 -7.25 9.58
C VAL A 128 -9.50 -6.55 9.94
N ASN A 129 -9.58 -6.12 11.20
CA ASN A 129 -10.73 -5.37 11.69
C ASN A 129 -10.76 -3.93 11.11
N GLY A 130 -11.93 -3.33 11.00
CA GLY A 130 -12.11 -1.94 10.60
C GLY A 130 -12.79 -1.71 9.26
N GLY A 131 -13.28 -2.76 8.60
CA GLY A 131 -14.12 -2.66 7.40
C GLY A 131 -13.38 -2.31 6.11
N MET A 132 -12.04 -2.29 6.09
CA MET A 132 -11.26 -2.01 4.88
C MET A 132 -11.57 -2.98 3.74
N PHE A 133 -11.83 -4.25 4.08
CA PHE A 133 -12.08 -5.33 3.12
C PHE A 133 -13.55 -5.74 3.03
N SER A 134 -14.46 -5.08 3.76
CA SER A 134 -15.87 -5.48 3.86
C SER A 134 -16.72 -5.23 2.62
N ASP A 135 -16.34 -4.27 1.77
CA ASP A 135 -17.06 -4.01 0.52
C ASP A 135 -16.65 -5.01 -0.55
N GLU A 136 -17.50 -6.01 -0.80
CA GLU A 136 -17.31 -7.04 -1.82
C GLU A 136 -17.69 -6.56 -3.24
N ASP A 137 -18.38 -5.43 -3.34
CA ASP A 137 -18.88 -4.89 -4.62
C ASP A 137 -17.83 -4.06 -5.38
N ILE A 138 -16.58 -4.04 -4.94
CA ILE A 138 -15.52 -3.39 -5.69
C ILE A 138 -15.18 -4.16 -6.96
N GLU A 139 -15.03 -3.43 -8.05
CA GLU A 139 -14.54 -3.99 -9.30
C GLU A 139 -13.02 -4.19 -9.24
N ILE A 140 -12.57 -5.44 -9.33
CA ILE A 140 -11.14 -5.77 -9.47
C ILE A 140 -10.90 -6.13 -10.93
N PRO A 141 -10.05 -5.37 -11.67
CA PRO A 141 -9.82 -5.61 -13.08
C PRO A 141 -8.93 -6.84 -13.31
N ALA A 142 -8.84 -7.29 -14.55
CA ALA A 142 -7.83 -8.25 -14.97
C ALA A 142 -6.43 -7.63 -14.82
N PHE A 143 -5.45 -8.44 -14.44
CA PHE A 143 -4.07 -8.00 -14.32
C PHE A 143 -3.30 -8.29 -15.61
N THR A 144 -2.34 -7.41 -15.93
CA THR A 144 -1.29 -7.64 -16.91
C THR A 144 -0.01 -8.10 -16.24
N ASP A 145 0.92 -8.66 -17.01
CA ASP A 145 2.26 -8.98 -16.50
C ASP A 145 2.99 -7.73 -16.00
N LYS A 146 2.76 -6.59 -16.64
CA LYS A 146 3.32 -5.30 -16.23
C LYS A 146 2.81 -4.88 -14.85
N LEU A 147 1.51 -4.90 -14.61
CA LEU A 147 0.90 -4.58 -13.31
C LEU A 147 1.34 -5.56 -12.22
N ARG A 148 1.37 -6.86 -12.55
CA ARG A 148 1.87 -7.89 -11.63
C ARG A 148 3.31 -7.64 -11.23
N ASN A 149 4.19 -7.34 -12.18
CA ASN A 149 5.60 -7.06 -11.93
C ASN A 149 5.80 -5.77 -11.13
N LEU A 150 5.02 -4.72 -11.43
CA LEU A 150 5.03 -3.48 -10.63
C LEU A 150 4.70 -3.77 -9.16
N LEU A 151 3.66 -4.56 -8.91
CA LEU A 151 3.23 -4.89 -7.55
C LEU A 151 4.25 -5.75 -6.80
N LEU A 152 4.75 -6.83 -7.43
CA LEU A 152 5.59 -7.82 -6.77
C LEU A 152 7.07 -7.40 -6.69
N ARG A 153 7.60 -6.76 -7.72
CA ARG A 153 9.00 -6.32 -7.74
C ARG A 153 9.17 -4.92 -7.18
N ASN A 154 8.64 -3.92 -7.88
CA ASN A 154 8.93 -2.53 -7.53
C ASN A 154 8.30 -2.12 -6.20
N ALA A 155 7.07 -2.54 -5.94
CA ALA A 155 6.36 -2.15 -4.74
C ALA A 155 6.59 -3.09 -3.55
N SER A 156 6.89 -4.38 -3.76
CA SER A 156 7.15 -5.33 -2.67
C SER A 156 8.65 -5.58 -2.47
N ASP A 157 9.37 -6.09 -3.47
CA ASP A 157 10.78 -6.47 -3.29
C ASP A 157 11.72 -5.27 -3.13
N ASP A 158 11.51 -4.21 -3.94
CA ASP A 158 12.44 -3.09 -4.04
C ASP A 158 12.18 -1.98 -3.01
N PHE A 159 11.04 -2.00 -2.32
CA PHE A 159 10.63 -0.96 -1.39
C PHE A 159 10.23 -1.52 -0.02
N ASP A 160 10.73 -0.94 1.05
CA ASP A 160 10.43 -1.32 2.43
C ASP A 160 9.42 -0.33 3.06
N TRP A 161 8.16 -0.75 3.10
CA TRP A 161 7.07 0.05 3.65
C TRP A 161 7.15 0.25 5.17
N SER A 162 7.92 -0.56 5.89
CA SER A 162 8.13 -0.41 7.34
C SER A 162 8.86 0.88 7.71
N GLN A 163 9.55 1.51 6.74
CA GLN A 163 10.22 2.80 6.93
C GLN A 163 9.26 4.00 6.96
N ILE A 164 7.99 3.78 6.62
CA ILE A 164 6.94 4.81 6.63
C ILE A 164 6.21 4.75 7.96
N SER A 165 6.12 5.90 8.66
CA SER A 165 5.28 5.98 9.85
C SER A 165 3.78 5.89 9.49
N PRO A 166 2.91 5.42 10.40
CA PRO A 166 1.46 5.40 10.17
C PRO A 166 0.87 6.76 9.78
N THR A 167 1.42 7.84 10.32
CA THR A 167 0.99 9.21 9.99
C THR A 167 1.33 9.58 8.55
N ILE A 168 2.55 9.27 8.10
CA ILE A 168 2.99 9.50 6.72
C ILE A 168 2.21 8.61 5.76
N PHE A 169 1.95 7.36 6.14
CA PHE A 169 1.14 6.44 5.35
C PHE A 169 -0.25 7.02 5.07
N GLY A 170 -0.94 7.53 6.09
CA GLY A 170 -2.23 8.21 5.93
C GLY A 170 -2.15 9.43 5.00
N ALA A 171 -1.12 10.27 5.15
CA ALA A 171 -0.92 11.46 4.31
C ALA A 171 -0.63 11.11 2.85
N VAL A 172 0.15 10.07 2.58
CA VAL A 172 0.42 9.56 1.22
C VAL A 172 -0.88 9.11 0.55
N PHE A 173 -1.74 8.40 1.28
CA PHE A 173 -3.05 7.99 0.77
C PHE A 173 -3.94 9.17 0.44
N GLU A 174 -4.09 10.09 1.36
CA GLU A 174 -4.94 11.26 1.17
C GLU A 174 -4.49 12.09 -0.03
N SER A 175 -3.18 12.34 -0.17
CA SER A 175 -2.63 13.14 -1.27
C SER A 175 -2.73 12.45 -2.63
N THR A 176 -2.57 11.14 -2.68
CA THR A 176 -2.51 10.37 -3.94
C THR A 176 -3.89 9.99 -4.44
N LEU A 177 -4.84 9.72 -3.56
CA LEU A 177 -6.17 9.24 -3.90
C LEU A 177 -7.25 10.32 -3.89
N ASN A 178 -6.92 11.54 -3.47
CA ASN A 178 -7.87 12.65 -3.53
C ASN A 178 -8.08 13.09 -5.00
N PRO A 179 -9.32 13.02 -5.54
CA PRO A 179 -9.62 13.40 -6.92
C PRO A 179 -9.28 14.85 -7.25
N GLU A 180 -9.36 15.76 -6.27
CA GLU A 180 -9.05 17.17 -6.45
C GLU A 180 -7.56 17.42 -6.67
N THR A 181 -6.72 16.73 -5.92
CA THR A 181 -5.25 16.82 -6.05
C THR A 181 -4.77 16.26 -7.41
N ARG A 182 -5.48 15.26 -7.94
CA ARG A 182 -5.18 14.65 -9.24
C ARG A 182 -5.57 15.51 -10.43
N ARG A 183 -6.69 16.24 -10.35
CA ARG A 183 -7.19 17.11 -11.44
C ARG A 183 -6.35 18.37 -11.62
N GLN A 184 -5.60 18.80 -10.63
CA GLN A 184 -4.79 20.01 -10.68
C GLN A 184 -3.44 19.86 -11.38
N GLY A 185 -3.25 18.76 -12.08
CA GLY A 185 -2.16 18.58 -13.03
C GLY A 185 -0.88 18.06 -12.41
N GLY A 186 -0.37 17.03 -13.04
CA GLY A 186 0.99 16.50 -12.97
C GLY A 186 1.69 16.61 -11.63
N MET A 187 1.76 15.51 -10.98
CA MET A 187 2.52 15.21 -9.76
C MET A 187 3.55 16.26 -9.34
N HIS A 188 3.12 17.34 -8.74
CA HIS A 188 3.96 18.13 -7.87
C HIS A 188 3.67 17.68 -6.44
N TYR A 189 4.47 16.75 -5.96
CA TYR A 189 4.52 16.39 -4.55
C TYR A 189 4.93 17.62 -3.74
N THR A 190 3.97 18.44 -3.37
CA THR A 190 4.18 19.45 -2.34
C THR A 190 4.32 18.69 -1.02
N SER A 191 5.54 18.74 -0.48
CA SER A 191 5.95 18.06 0.72
C SER A 191 4.92 18.24 1.84
N ALA A 192 4.53 17.15 2.49
CA ALA A 192 3.75 17.13 3.74
C ALA A 192 4.41 17.93 4.91
N VAL A 193 5.56 18.54 4.67
CA VAL A 193 6.33 19.36 5.63
C VAL A 193 5.75 20.78 5.80
N SER A 194 4.76 21.20 4.98
CA SER A 194 4.20 22.54 5.07
C SER A 194 3.14 22.74 6.18
N TYR A 195 2.76 21.71 6.93
CA TYR A 195 1.70 21.81 7.93
C TYR A 195 2.18 21.86 9.39
N THR A 196 3.48 22.08 9.63
CA THR A 196 4.02 22.17 11.01
C THR A 196 4.38 23.59 11.47
N HIS A 197 3.90 24.63 10.79
CA HIS A 197 4.05 26.02 11.27
C HIS A 197 2.71 26.75 11.23
N LEU A 198 1.88 26.51 12.22
CA LEU A 198 0.96 27.49 12.83
C LEU A 198 0.74 27.11 14.29
#